data_c7b40da1f9ef710a20a4fa684c18e263
#
_entry.id   c7b40da1f9ef710a20a4fa684c18e263
#
_cell.length_a   1.000
_cell.length_b   1.000
_cell.length_c   1.000
_cell.angle_alpha   90.00
_cell.angle_beta   90.00
_cell.angle_gamma   90.00
#
_symmetry.space_group_name_H-M   'P 1'
#
loop_
_entity.id
_entity.type
_entity.pdbx_description
1 polymer ?
#
loop_
_entity_poly.entity_id
_entity_poly.type
_entity_poly.pdbx_seq_one_letter_code
_entity_poly.pdbx_strand_id
1 'polypeptide(L)'
;MEKREEITKRMKIILEKMKNTEKEKVREMERSYEQTWDVAVAGGGVSGTAAAIAAARCGARVLILEQNGYLGGTLTGCGVGPMMTFHAGETQVIKGIMEEIVQRLVKRGYSAGHVHDTTRYISYLTPFSAEGLKLILDEMTEEAGCEVLFHTFIGEVE
;
A
#
# COMPACT_ATOMS: atom_id res chain seq x y z
N MET A 1 19.54 -54.48 2.01
CA MET A 1 18.35 -54.11 1.17
C MET A 1 17.23 -53.57 2.05
N GLU A 2 16.83 -54.24 3.08
CA GLU A 2 15.74 -53.89 4.02
C GLU A 2 15.85 -52.49 4.65
N LYS A 3 17.04 -52.07 5.10
CA LYS A 3 17.28 -50.76 5.74
C LYS A 3 17.02 -49.58 4.78
N ARG A 4 17.23 -49.77 3.49
CA ARG A 4 17.05 -48.76 2.47
C ARG A 4 15.57 -48.56 2.14
N GLU A 5 14.78 -49.62 2.13
CA GLU A 5 13.34 -49.59 1.94
C GLU A 5 12.62 -48.92 3.12
N GLU A 6 13.05 -49.23 4.33
CA GLU A 6 12.51 -48.63 5.55
C GLU A 6 12.75 -47.10 5.59
N ILE A 7 13.94 -46.64 5.22
CA ILE A 7 14.26 -45.21 5.11
C ILE A 7 13.40 -44.53 4.04
N THR A 8 13.24 -45.15 2.87
CA THR A 8 12.41 -44.62 1.80
C THR A 8 10.94 -44.47 2.22
N LYS A 9 10.43 -45.47 2.95
CA LYS A 9 9.06 -45.45 3.49
C LYS A 9 8.85 -44.33 4.52
N ARG A 10 9.80 -44.13 5.43
CA ARG A 10 9.78 -43.03 6.41
C ARG A 10 9.85 -41.67 5.75
N MET A 11 10.70 -41.49 4.75
CA MET A 11 10.79 -40.23 3.98
C MET A 11 9.47 -39.93 3.25
N LYS A 12 8.82 -40.89 2.64
CA LYS A 12 7.50 -40.66 2.02
C LYS A 12 6.45 -40.21 3.01
N ILE A 13 6.40 -40.80 4.21
CA ILE A 13 5.45 -40.42 5.25
C ILE A 13 5.74 -38.99 5.76
N ILE A 14 7.01 -38.62 5.90
CA ILE A 14 7.42 -37.27 6.32
C ILE A 14 7.02 -36.25 5.26
N LEU A 15 7.31 -36.51 3.99
CA LEU A 15 6.95 -35.63 2.87
C LEU A 15 5.43 -35.45 2.74
N GLU A 16 4.66 -36.51 2.98
CA GLU A 16 3.19 -36.45 2.94
C GLU A 16 2.62 -35.65 4.11
N LYS A 17 3.20 -35.78 5.31
CA LYS A 17 2.85 -34.95 6.47
C LYS A 17 3.18 -33.47 6.24
N MET A 18 4.35 -33.17 5.69
CA MET A 18 4.74 -31.79 5.37
C MET A 18 3.78 -31.15 4.35
N LYS A 19 3.43 -31.87 3.28
CA LYS A 19 2.44 -31.41 2.27
C LYS A 19 1.06 -31.15 2.88
N ASN A 20 0.63 -31.99 3.83
CA ASN A 20 -0.64 -31.81 4.51
C ASN A 20 -0.60 -30.61 5.48
N THR A 21 0.50 -30.40 6.18
CA THR A 21 0.69 -29.24 7.07
C THR A 21 0.72 -27.92 6.28
N GLU A 22 1.36 -27.90 5.10
CA GLU A 22 1.32 -26.72 4.23
C GLU A 22 -0.10 -26.45 3.68
N LYS A 23 -0.80 -27.50 3.24
CA LYS A 23 -2.19 -27.38 2.77
C LYS A 23 -3.14 -26.93 3.89
N GLU A 24 -2.93 -27.38 5.12
CA GLU A 24 -3.71 -26.92 6.28
C GLU A 24 -3.40 -25.45 6.61
N LYS A 25 -2.14 -25.02 6.57
CA LYS A 25 -1.75 -23.62 6.74
C LYS A 25 -2.33 -22.71 5.67
N VAL A 26 -2.29 -23.15 4.41
CA VAL A 26 -2.92 -22.42 3.29
C VAL A 26 -4.42 -22.30 3.49
N ARG A 27 -5.12 -23.37 3.86
CA ARG A 27 -6.56 -23.35 4.17
C ARG A 27 -6.91 -22.50 5.40
N GLU A 28 -6.04 -22.46 6.39
CA GLU A 28 -6.21 -21.62 7.58
C GLU A 28 -5.99 -20.13 7.23
N MET A 29 -5.02 -19.82 6.36
CA MET A 29 -4.86 -18.49 5.77
C MET A 29 -6.07 -18.12 4.88
N GLU A 30 -6.55 -19.01 4.00
CA GLU A 30 -7.74 -18.77 3.20
C GLU A 30 -8.97 -18.46 4.06
N ARG A 31 -9.16 -19.17 5.19
CA ARG A 31 -10.27 -18.92 6.13
C ARG A 31 -10.13 -17.60 6.90
N SER A 32 -8.93 -17.11 7.14
CA SER A 32 -8.71 -15.87 7.90
C SER A 32 -9.14 -14.62 7.12
N TYR A 33 -9.38 -14.74 5.81
CA TYR A 33 -9.79 -13.65 4.92
C TYR A 33 -11.22 -13.77 4.39
N GLU A 34 -12.08 -14.58 5.00
CA GLU A 34 -13.53 -14.60 4.72
C GLU A 34 -14.27 -13.34 5.25
N GLN A 35 -13.55 -12.23 5.36
CA GLN A 35 -14.19 -10.95 5.67
C GLN A 35 -14.71 -10.32 4.39
N THR A 36 -15.95 -9.83 4.46
CA THR A 36 -16.52 -9.08 3.35
C THR A 36 -16.15 -7.60 3.46
N TRP A 37 -15.67 -7.03 2.38
CA TRP A 37 -15.30 -5.63 2.25
C TRP A 37 -16.27 -4.93 1.30
N ASP A 38 -16.53 -3.66 1.55
CA ASP A 38 -17.38 -2.87 0.66
C ASP A 38 -16.55 -2.36 -0.53
N VAL A 39 -15.23 -2.15 -0.30
CA VAL A 39 -14.26 -1.73 -1.33
C VAL A 39 -12.93 -2.43 -1.11
N ALA A 40 -12.41 -3.09 -2.15
CA ALA A 40 -11.05 -3.61 -2.22
C ALA A 40 -10.23 -2.75 -3.18
N VAL A 41 -9.13 -2.19 -2.72
CA VAL A 41 -8.23 -1.34 -3.50
C VAL A 41 -7.01 -2.13 -3.91
N ALA A 42 -6.85 -2.36 -5.20
CA ALA A 42 -5.73 -3.07 -5.81
C ALA A 42 -4.53 -2.13 -6.00
N GLY A 43 -3.60 -2.16 -5.06
CA GLY A 43 -2.40 -1.33 -5.02
C GLY A 43 -2.54 -0.08 -4.17
N GLY A 44 -1.63 0.07 -3.20
CA GLY A 44 -1.50 1.21 -2.28
C GLY A 44 -0.67 2.36 -2.85
N GLY A 45 -0.65 2.56 -4.17
CA GLY A 45 -0.07 3.75 -4.80
C GLY A 45 -0.83 5.02 -4.43
N VAL A 46 -0.36 6.18 -4.89
CA VAL A 46 -0.96 7.49 -4.57
C VAL A 46 -2.46 7.52 -4.80
N SER A 47 -2.90 7.06 -5.97
CA SER A 47 -4.31 7.06 -6.35
C SER A 47 -5.12 6.06 -5.54
N GLY A 48 -4.58 4.84 -5.33
CA GLY A 48 -5.24 3.81 -4.54
C GLY A 48 -5.40 4.22 -3.07
N THR A 49 -4.35 4.75 -2.45
CA THR A 49 -4.40 5.25 -1.07
C THR A 49 -5.41 6.39 -0.93
N ALA A 50 -5.43 7.35 -1.87
CA ALA A 50 -6.40 8.44 -1.83
C ALA A 50 -7.84 7.94 -2.01
N ALA A 51 -8.06 6.99 -2.92
CA ALA A 51 -9.37 6.37 -3.14
C ALA A 51 -9.85 5.60 -1.89
N ALA A 52 -8.95 4.82 -1.26
CA ALA A 52 -9.24 4.08 -0.04
C ALA A 52 -9.65 5.01 1.11
N ILE A 53 -8.86 6.06 1.37
CA ILE A 53 -9.17 7.06 2.40
C ILE A 53 -10.52 7.73 2.12
N ALA A 54 -10.79 8.09 0.85
CA ALA A 54 -12.07 8.71 0.48
C ALA A 54 -13.25 7.77 0.74
N ALA A 55 -13.15 6.51 0.31
CA ALA A 55 -14.20 5.51 0.50
C ALA A 55 -14.44 5.24 2.00
N ALA A 56 -13.39 5.06 2.77
CA ALA A 56 -13.49 4.81 4.22
C ALA A 56 -14.11 6.01 4.96
N ARG A 57 -13.75 7.25 4.61
CA ARG A 57 -14.39 8.46 5.16
C ARG A 57 -15.87 8.60 4.78
N CYS A 58 -16.31 7.92 3.72
CA CYS A 58 -17.74 7.79 3.37
C CYS A 58 -18.45 6.63 4.10
N GLY A 59 -17.77 5.92 4.99
CA GLY A 59 -18.33 4.85 5.81
C GLY A 59 -18.19 3.44 5.23
N ALA A 60 -17.48 3.26 4.12
CA ALA A 60 -17.19 1.95 3.55
C ALA A 60 -16.12 1.21 4.37
N ARG A 61 -16.24 -0.12 4.47
CA ARG A 61 -15.17 -0.99 4.95
C ARG A 61 -14.19 -1.22 3.81
N VAL A 62 -12.96 -0.76 3.97
CA VAL A 62 -11.97 -0.71 2.90
C VAL A 62 -10.77 -1.59 3.22
N LEU A 63 -10.38 -2.43 2.24
CA LEU A 63 -9.16 -3.19 2.23
C LEU A 63 -8.23 -2.67 1.14
N ILE A 64 -6.97 -2.39 1.48
CA ILE A 64 -5.91 -2.08 0.52
C ILE A 64 -4.98 -3.29 0.41
N LEU A 65 -4.73 -3.75 -0.80
CA LEU A 65 -3.79 -4.82 -1.11
C LEU A 65 -2.54 -4.20 -1.75
N GLU A 66 -1.40 -4.22 -1.06
CA GLU A 66 -0.14 -3.60 -1.52
C GLU A 66 0.99 -4.62 -1.56
N GLN A 67 1.69 -4.70 -2.70
CA GLN A 67 2.80 -5.64 -2.88
C GLN A 67 4.06 -5.26 -2.08
N ASN A 68 4.28 -3.97 -1.83
CA ASN A 68 5.40 -3.48 -1.04
C ASN A 68 5.05 -3.47 0.46
N GLY A 69 6.05 -3.19 1.30
CA GLY A 69 5.87 -2.98 2.74
C GLY A 69 5.54 -1.53 3.12
N TYR A 70 5.05 -0.72 2.18
CA TYR A 70 4.73 0.71 2.37
C TYR A 70 3.79 1.22 1.29
N LEU A 71 3.03 2.26 1.61
CA LEU A 71 2.13 2.96 0.70
C LEU A 71 2.85 4.04 -0.13
N GLY A 72 2.17 4.59 -1.14
CA GLY A 72 2.61 5.75 -1.92
C GLY A 72 3.20 5.43 -3.30
N GLY A 73 3.47 4.15 -3.60
CA GLY A 73 3.88 3.69 -4.94
C GLY A 73 5.12 4.42 -5.47
N THR A 74 4.99 5.10 -6.62
CA THR A 74 6.11 5.77 -7.29
C THR A 74 6.71 6.91 -6.47
N LEU A 75 5.92 7.61 -5.66
CA LEU A 75 6.40 8.71 -4.83
C LEU A 75 7.27 8.23 -3.64
N THR A 76 7.10 6.98 -3.22
CA THR A 76 7.82 6.42 -2.07
C THR A 76 8.85 5.36 -2.44
N GLY A 77 8.52 4.49 -3.40
CA GLY A 77 9.35 3.36 -3.78
C GLY A 77 10.30 3.62 -4.94
N CYS A 78 9.95 4.52 -5.86
CA CYS A 78 10.73 4.76 -7.07
C CYS A 78 11.52 6.07 -7.04
N GLY A 79 11.53 6.79 -5.92
CA GLY A 79 12.25 8.06 -5.79
C GLY A 79 11.72 9.18 -6.68
N VAL A 80 10.45 9.10 -7.12
CA VAL A 80 9.84 10.13 -7.95
C VAL A 80 9.41 11.29 -7.05
N GLY A 81 10.11 12.38 -7.15
CA GLY A 81 9.82 13.66 -6.47
C GLY A 81 10.43 14.81 -7.24
N PRO A 82 9.86 15.99 -7.13
CA PRO A 82 8.73 16.45 -6.32
C PRO A 82 7.36 16.05 -6.90
N MET A 83 6.28 16.18 -6.10
CA MET A 83 4.92 16.07 -6.63
C MET A 83 4.65 17.22 -7.59
N MET A 84 4.18 16.90 -8.78
CA MET A 84 3.86 17.84 -9.86
C MET A 84 2.48 17.53 -10.46
N THR A 85 1.61 18.47 -10.67
CA THR A 85 1.57 19.80 -10.06
C THR A 85 0.19 20.00 -9.46
N PHE A 86 0.10 20.74 -8.37
CA PHE A 86 -1.17 21.09 -7.71
C PHE A 86 -1.82 22.32 -8.34
N HIS A 87 -1.09 23.03 -9.22
CA HIS A 87 -1.45 24.35 -9.74
C HIS A 87 -1.59 24.34 -11.27
N ALA A 88 -2.52 25.15 -11.75
CA ALA A 88 -2.61 25.61 -13.12
C ALA A 88 -2.25 27.11 -13.15
N GLY A 89 -1.02 27.43 -13.56
CA GLY A 89 -0.45 28.77 -13.36
C GLY A 89 -0.38 29.11 -11.86
N GLU A 90 -0.94 30.23 -11.46
CA GLU A 90 -0.98 30.69 -10.07
C GLU A 90 -2.17 30.11 -9.27
N THR A 91 -3.08 29.39 -9.92
CA THR A 91 -4.28 28.87 -9.28
C THR A 91 -4.08 27.44 -8.82
N GLN A 92 -4.25 27.17 -7.54
CA GLN A 92 -4.27 25.81 -7.02
C GLN A 92 -5.57 25.08 -7.41
N VAL A 93 -5.44 24.01 -8.18
CA VAL A 93 -6.56 23.22 -8.72
C VAL A 93 -6.71 21.86 -8.06
N ILE A 94 -5.63 21.29 -7.51
CA ILE A 94 -5.65 20.02 -6.76
C ILE A 94 -5.78 20.35 -5.26
N LYS A 95 -6.84 19.80 -4.65
CA LYS A 95 -7.22 20.01 -3.23
C LYS A 95 -7.62 18.66 -2.60
N GLY A 96 -8.30 18.72 -1.47
CA GLY A 96 -8.82 17.55 -0.76
C GLY A 96 -7.73 16.69 -0.14
N ILE A 97 -7.80 15.39 -0.27
CA ILE A 97 -6.89 14.43 0.38
C ILE A 97 -5.43 14.69 0.02
N MET A 98 -5.14 15.01 -1.25
CA MET A 98 -3.76 15.27 -1.66
C MET A 98 -3.19 16.54 -1.01
N GLU A 99 -3.99 17.60 -0.90
CA GLU A 99 -3.59 18.80 -0.16
C GLU A 99 -3.43 18.53 1.34
N GLU A 100 -4.31 17.74 1.93
CA GLU A 100 -4.18 17.31 3.33
C GLU A 100 -2.85 16.59 3.59
N ILE A 101 -2.44 15.70 2.68
CA ILE A 101 -1.14 15.02 2.74
C ILE A 101 -0.01 16.05 2.76
N VAL A 102 -0.04 17.03 1.86
CA VAL A 102 1.00 18.08 1.79
C VAL A 102 1.04 18.89 3.08
N GLN A 103 -0.11 19.30 3.62
CA GLN A 103 -0.18 20.05 4.87
C GLN A 103 0.36 19.25 6.06
N ARG A 104 0.09 17.95 6.15
CA ARG A 104 0.65 17.07 7.18
C ARG A 104 2.17 16.92 7.04
N LEU A 105 2.68 16.80 5.82
CA LEU A 105 4.12 16.78 5.53
C LEU A 105 4.79 18.09 5.97
N VAL A 106 4.21 19.23 5.63
CA VAL A 106 4.72 20.55 6.04
C VAL A 106 4.74 20.68 7.56
N LYS A 107 3.65 20.34 8.23
CA LYS A 107 3.55 20.41 9.70
C LYS A 107 4.63 19.61 10.41
N ARG A 108 5.12 18.51 9.81
CA ARG A 108 6.19 17.66 10.36
C ARG A 108 7.58 17.97 9.84
N GLY A 109 7.73 18.98 8.98
CA GLY A 109 9.02 19.34 8.39
C GLY A 109 9.49 18.40 7.28
N TYR A 110 8.60 17.58 6.70
CA TYR A 110 8.90 16.67 5.61
C TYR A 110 8.66 17.26 4.21
N SER A 111 8.14 18.49 4.14
CA SER A 111 7.92 19.24 2.90
C SER A 111 8.03 20.75 3.15
N ALA A 112 8.48 21.47 2.14
CA ALA A 112 8.41 22.94 2.12
C ALA A 112 7.02 23.46 1.64
N GLY A 113 6.09 22.54 1.31
CA GLY A 113 4.83 22.89 0.66
C GLY A 113 5.00 23.18 -0.82
N HIS A 114 4.06 23.93 -1.39
CA HIS A 114 4.11 24.33 -2.78
C HIS A 114 5.10 25.48 -2.96
N VAL A 115 6.14 25.28 -3.77
CA VAL A 115 7.16 26.26 -4.06
C VAL A 115 7.21 26.57 -5.54
N HIS A 116 7.55 27.82 -5.91
CA HIS A 116 7.74 28.19 -7.32
C HIS A 116 8.85 27.36 -7.96
N ASP A 117 8.60 26.89 -9.18
CA ASP A 117 9.63 26.25 -9.98
C ASP A 117 10.57 27.29 -10.59
N THR A 118 11.82 27.27 -10.14
CA THR A 118 12.87 28.16 -10.67
C THR A 118 13.38 27.75 -12.05
N THR A 119 13.08 26.50 -12.49
CA THR A 119 13.48 25.97 -13.81
C THR A 119 12.53 26.39 -14.91
N ARG A 120 11.38 26.95 -14.57
CA ARG A 120 10.31 27.38 -15.50
C ARG A 120 9.67 26.26 -16.32
N TYR A 121 9.78 25.02 -15.82
CA TYR A 121 9.11 23.87 -16.44
C TYR A 121 7.62 23.83 -16.08
N ILE A 122 7.30 24.14 -14.80
CA ILE A 122 5.94 24.28 -14.27
C ILE A 122 5.86 25.55 -13.41
N SER A 123 4.67 25.92 -12.96
CA SER A 123 4.53 27.08 -12.05
C SER A 123 4.96 26.75 -10.63
N TYR A 124 4.50 25.62 -10.11
CA TYR A 124 4.77 25.15 -8.74
C TYR A 124 5.12 23.68 -8.72
N LEU A 125 5.99 23.32 -7.81
CA LEU A 125 6.32 21.95 -7.44
C LEU A 125 6.23 21.78 -5.92
N THR A 126 6.10 20.54 -5.47
CA THR A 126 5.96 20.22 -4.04
C THR A 126 7.03 19.22 -3.65
N PRO A 127 8.19 19.69 -3.16
CA PRO A 127 9.24 18.80 -2.68
C PRO A 127 8.81 18.15 -1.38
N PHE A 128 9.21 16.90 -1.15
CA PHE A 128 8.85 16.14 0.03
C PHE A 128 9.89 15.06 0.36
N SER A 129 9.88 14.57 1.60
CA SER A 129 10.60 13.38 2.02
C SER A 129 9.76 12.14 1.72
N ALA A 130 10.31 11.19 0.96
CA ALA A 130 9.64 9.92 0.68
C ALA A 130 9.33 9.11 1.96
N GLU A 131 10.26 9.10 2.92
CA GLU A 131 10.05 8.44 4.21
C GLU A 131 8.98 9.16 5.05
N GLY A 132 8.97 10.50 5.01
CA GLY A 132 7.90 11.28 5.63
C GLY A 132 6.54 11.00 5.00
N LEU A 133 6.48 10.81 3.67
CA LEU A 133 5.24 10.49 2.97
C LEU A 133 4.72 9.10 3.36
N LYS A 134 5.57 8.07 3.47
CA LYS A 134 5.17 6.73 3.93
C LYS A 134 4.45 6.83 5.28
N LEU A 135 5.06 7.52 6.24
CA LEU A 135 4.50 7.70 7.57
C LEU A 135 3.14 8.43 7.55
N ILE A 136 3.01 9.49 6.76
CA ILE A 136 1.74 10.24 6.65
C ILE A 136 0.63 9.38 6.02
N LEU A 137 0.96 8.56 5.01
CA LEU A 137 -0.01 7.70 4.36
C LEU A 137 -0.49 6.57 5.30
N ASP A 138 0.41 5.96 6.06
CA ASP A 138 0.07 4.96 7.07
C ASP A 138 -0.89 5.54 8.13
N GLU A 139 -0.56 6.71 8.67
CA GLU A 139 -1.42 7.38 9.64
C GLU A 139 -2.79 7.76 9.08
N MET A 140 -2.84 8.30 7.86
CA MET A 140 -4.12 8.70 7.24
C MET A 140 -5.00 7.50 6.90
N THR A 141 -4.45 6.37 6.51
CA THR A 141 -5.21 5.14 6.28
C THR A 141 -5.72 4.53 7.58
N GLU A 142 -4.90 4.51 8.63
CA GLU A 142 -5.29 4.07 9.97
C GLU A 142 -6.40 4.96 10.55
N GLU A 143 -6.23 6.29 10.51
CA GLU A 143 -7.25 7.25 10.96
C GLU A 143 -8.58 7.12 10.21
N ALA A 144 -8.53 6.77 8.91
CA ALA A 144 -9.72 6.53 8.10
C ALA A 144 -10.39 5.18 8.38
N GLY A 145 -9.70 4.26 9.06
CA GLY A 145 -10.19 2.90 9.35
C GLY A 145 -10.02 1.94 8.16
N CYS A 146 -9.08 2.20 7.26
CA CYS A 146 -8.70 1.23 6.23
C CYS A 146 -7.89 0.09 6.82
N GLU A 147 -8.14 -1.13 6.36
CA GLU A 147 -7.21 -2.24 6.56
C GLU A 147 -6.22 -2.31 5.41
N VAL A 148 -4.95 -2.59 5.71
CA VAL A 148 -3.88 -2.67 4.70
C VAL A 148 -3.18 -4.01 4.81
N LEU A 149 -3.17 -4.76 3.72
CA LEU A 149 -2.36 -5.97 3.58
C LEU A 149 -1.13 -5.65 2.73
N PHE A 150 0.00 -5.52 3.40
CA PHE A 150 1.30 -5.38 2.75
C PHE A 150 1.83 -6.73 2.25
N HIS A 151 2.86 -6.69 1.39
CA HIS A 151 3.49 -7.86 0.79
C HIS A 151 2.50 -8.81 0.10
N THR A 152 1.40 -8.26 -0.40
CA THR A 152 0.30 -9.00 -1.02
C THR A 152 0.20 -8.66 -2.50
N PHE A 153 0.43 -9.67 -3.33
CA PHE A 153 0.33 -9.55 -4.78
C PHE A 153 -1.02 -10.10 -5.26
N ILE A 154 -1.70 -9.35 -6.12
CA ILE A 154 -2.98 -9.75 -6.71
C ILE A 154 -2.66 -10.61 -7.93
N GLY A 155 -2.97 -11.89 -7.87
CA GLY A 155 -2.75 -12.85 -8.96
C GLY A 155 -3.91 -12.88 -9.95
N GLU A 156 -5.12 -13.05 -9.45
CA GLU A 156 -6.33 -13.22 -10.25
C GLU A 156 -7.55 -12.67 -9.50
N VAL A 157 -8.53 -12.18 -10.24
CA VAL A 157 -9.82 -11.70 -9.70
C VAL A 157 -10.92 -12.42 -10.49
N GLU A 158 -11.80 -13.13 -9.80
CA GLU A 158 -12.97 -13.81 -10.37
C GLU A 158 -14.24 -12.97 -10.23
#